data_9acd09bc0786c5a7b791c635533a822b
#
_entry.id   9acd09bc0786c5a7b791c635533a822b
#
_cell.length_a   1.000
_cell.length_b   1.000
_cell.length_c   1.000
_cell.angle_alpha   90.00
_cell.angle_beta   90.00
_cell.angle_gamma   90.00
#
_symmetry.space_group_name_H-M   'P 1'
#
loop_
_entity.id
_entity.type
_entity.pdbx_description
1 polymer ?
#
loop_
_entity_poly.entity_id
_entity_poly.type
_entity_poly.pdbx_seq_one_letter_code
_entity_poly.pdbx_strand_id
1 'polypeptide(L)'
;MENRPNGIRVLIVDDEKDIRDASERILTKMGFEVVKASRGDEAIQILPEKQVSIVLLDLKMPGLDGIEVLKRIQAMDKDILVIVITGYATVETAIEAMKLGAYDFIPKPFEPDHLRIVVNRAQEKLRLAWEAERLEQERRRTLADLDTEKSRVRTIIESLPNGVVVTNTQGQVVFMNPAFRWLLDLDPECPSGNQIDAYLPEDGLCKLIMEISQGKHVDYDDIPTYEFAVSDQRYLMARGQPVLGERKECLGAVVNLE
;
A
#
# COMPACT_ATOMS: atom_id res chain seq x y z
N MET A 1 0.80 -11.72 -9.91
CA MET A 1 1.45 -10.89 -10.97
C MET A 1 2.94 -11.03 -10.79
N GLU A 2 3.50 -11.99 -11.53
CA GLU A 2 4.90 -12.40 -11.41
C GLU A 2 5.78 -11.52 -12.29
N ASN A 3 6.86 -11.05 -11.66
CA ASN A 3 8.13 -10.71 -12.29
C ASN A 3 8.06 -10.02 -13.67
N ARG A 4 7.78 -8.70 -13.68
CA ARG A 4 8.11 -7.92 -14.87
C ARG A 4 9.64 -7.99 -15.03
N PRO A 5 10.16 -8.38 -16.20
CA PRO A 5 11.58 -8.68 -16.37
C PRO A 5 12.43 -7.44 -16.13
N ASN A 6 13.69 -7.65 -15.78
CA ASN A 6 14.71 -6.64 -15.45
C ASN A 6 15.04 -5.64 -16.59
N GLY A 7 14.23 -5.57 -17.65
CA GLY A 7 14.42 -4.67 -18.79
C GLY A 7 13.10 -4.20 -19.39
N ILE A 8 13.05 -2.92 -19.76
CA ILE A 8 11.96 -2.38 -20.57
C ILE A 8 12.14 -2.85 -22.00
N ARG A 9 11.09 -3.48 -22.54
CA ARG A 9 11.08 -3.93 -23.93
C ARG A 9 10.33 -2.96 -24.80
N VAL A 10 10.95 -2.57 -25.92
CA VAL A 10 10.40 -1.62 -26.91
C VAL A 10 10.07 -2.35 -28.20
N LEU A 11 8.84 -2.23 -28.65
CA LEU A 11 8.42 -2.69 -29.98
C LEU A 11 8.46 -1.52 -30.97
N ILE A 12 9.17 -1.70 -32.09
CA ILE A 12 9.19 -0.76 -33.21
C ILE A 12 8.28 -1.30 -34.29
N VAL A 13 7.28 -0.50 -34.68
CA VAL A 13 6.29 -0.83 -35.72
C VAL A 13 6.37 0.21 -36.82
N ASP A 14 6.96 -0.14 -37.93
CA ASP A 14 7.21 0.77 -39.06
C ASP A 14 7.44 -0.07 -40.33
N ASP A 15 6.93 0.31 -41.47
CA ASP A 15 7.15 -0.43 -42.74
C ASP A 15 8.53 -0.13 -43.36
N GLU A 16 9.12 1.03 -43.03
CA GLU A 16 10.44 1.43 -43.51
C GLU A 16 11.56 0.72 -42.74
N LYS A 17 12.31 -0.18 -43.38
CA LYS A 17 13.41 -0.93 -42.77
C LYS A 17 14.48 -0.02 -42.16
N ASP A 18 14.84 1.06 -42.86
CA ASP A 18 15.91 1.97 -42.43
C ASP A 18 15.53 2.71 -41.14
N ILE A 19 14.27 3.06 -40.95
CA ILE A 19 13.73 3.67 -39.74
C ILE A 19 13.78 2.66 -38.59
N ARG A 20 13.33 1.42 -38.80
CA ARG A 20 13.40 0.35 -37.79
C ARG A 20 14.83 0.10 -37.32
N ASP A 21 15.78 -0.01 -38.28
CA ASP A 21 17.19 -0.30 -37.97
C ASP A 21 17.90 0.89 -37.32
N ALA A 22 17.55 2.13 -37.67
CA ALA A 22 18.06 3.33 -37.02
C ALA A 22 17.54 3.45 -35.59
N SER A 23 16.24 3.28 -35.38
CA SER A 23 15.60 3.32 -34.05
C SER A 23 16.14 2.19 -33.14
N GLU A 24 16.27 0.96 -33.66
CA GLU A 24 16.87 -0.15 -32.93
C GLU A 24 18.28 0.16 -32.41
N ARG A 25 19.15 0.72 -33.28
CA ARG A 25 20.51 1.11 -32.90
C ARG A 25 20.54 2.15 -31.77
N ILE A 26 19.62 3.12 -31.80
CA ILE A 26 19.50 4.14 -30.75
C ILE A 26 19.07 3.49 -29.44
N LEU A 27 17.98 2.71 -29.45
CA LEU A 27 17.38 2.10 -28.28
C LEU A 27 18.29 1.03 -27.63
N THR A 28 18.96 0.21 -28.44
CA THR A 28 19.92 -0.79 -27.95
C THR A 28 21.10 -0.12 -27.24
N LYS A 29 21.60 1.04 -27.76
CA LYS A 29 22.63 1.81 -27.07
C LYS A 29 22.16 2.43 -25.75
N MET A 30 20.85 2.63 -25.59
CA MET A 30 20.23 3.08 -24.34
C MET A 30 19.96 1.92 -23.36
N GLY A 31 20.23 0.64 -23.77
CA GLY A 31 20.04 -0.53 -22.93
C GLY A 31 18.67 -1.18 -23.00
N PHE A 32 17.82 -0.79 -23.97
CA PHE A 32 16.51 -1.41 -24.16
C PHE A 32 16.61 -2.73 -24.94
N GLU A 33 15.74 -3.67 -24.59
CA GLU A 33 15.44 -4.82 -25.47
C GLU A 33 14.49 -4.37 -26.58
N VAL A 34 14.84 -4.64 -27.82
CA VAL A 34 14.08 -4.18 -28.99
C VAL A 34 13.49 -5.35 -29.76
N VAL A 35 12.22 -5.25 -30.06
CA VAL A 35 11.49 -6.13 -31.00
C VAL A 35 11.01 -5.27 -32.17
N LYS A 36 10.99 -5.86 -33.34
CA LYS A 36 10.57 -5.14 -34.58
C LYS A 36 9.40 -5.84 -35.23
N ALA A 37 8.49 -5.02 -35.76
CA ALA A 37 7.40 -5.43 -36.65
C ALA A 37 7.39 -4.52 -37.88
N SER A 38 7.11 -5.07 -39.02
CA SER A 38 7.01 -4.32 -40.31
C SER A 38 5.57 -3.91 -40.65
N ARG A 39 4.60 -4.38 -39.83
CA ARG A 39 3.17 -4.21 -40.07
C ARG A 39 2.39 -4.16 -38.77
N GLY A 40 1.23 -3.51 -38.80
CA GLY A 40 0.36 -3.39 -37.62
C GLY A 40 -0.23 -4.72 -37.16
N ASP A 41 -0.56 -5.65 -38.07
CA ASP A 41 -1.07 -6.97 -37.72
C ASP A 41 -0.02 -7.83 -37.02
N GLU A 42 1.24 -7.79 -37.46
CA GLU A 42 2.37 -8.42 -36.80
C GLU A 42 2.58 -7.86 -35.38
N ALA A 43 2.51 -6.55 -35.22
CA ALA A 43 2.65 -5.87 -33.95
C ALA A 43 1.62 -6.36 -32.91
N ILE A 44 0.35 -6.49 -33.30
CA ILE A 44 -0.73 -6.96 -32.42
C ILE A 44 -0.52 -8.41 -31.96
N GLN A 45 0.09 -9.27 -32.80
CA GLN A 45 0.42 -10.64 -32.43
C GLN A 45 1.61 -10.73 -31.45
N ILE A 46 2.60 -9.85 -31.61
CA ILE A 46 3.82 -9.81 -30.77
C ILE A 46 3.53 -9.33 -29.33
N LEU A 47 2.63 -8.36 -29.17
CA LEU A 47 2.36 -7.67 -27.90
C LEU A 47 2.09 -8.63 -26.71
N PRO A 48 1.16 -9.60 -26.80
CA PRO A 48 0.85 -10.49 -25.68
C PRO A 48 1.99 -11.47 -25.36
N GLU A 49 2.83 -11.83 -26.35
CA GLU A 49 3.88 -12.83 -26.20
C GLU A 49 5.17 -12.25 -25.57
N LYS A 50 5.48 -10.99 -25.84
CA LYS A 50 6.78 -10.38 -25.59
C LYS A 50 6.85 -9.41 -24.40
N GLN A 51 5.75 -9.20 -23.67
CA GLN A 51 5.69 -8.26 -22.54
C GLN A 51 6.28 -6.87 -22.88
N VAL A 52 5.80 -6.28 -23.94
CA VAL A 52 6.23 -4.95 -24.42
C VAL A 52 5.70 -3.86 -23.48
N SER A 53 6.54 -2.87 -23.16
CA SER A 53 6.15 -1.74 -22.31
C SER A 53 6.06 -0.43 -23.08
N ILE A 54 6.82 -0.29 -24.17
CA ILE A 54 6.83 0.91 -25.03
C ILE A 54 6.67 0.45 -26.47
N VAL A 55 5.84 1.15 -27.23
CA VAL A 55 5.67 0.94 -28.67
C VAL A 55 6.05 2.22 -29.41
N LEU A 56 6.97 2.13 -30.38
CA LEU A 56 7.18 3.16 -31.39
C LEU A 56 6.34 2.79 -32.61
N LEU A 57 5.37 3.61 -32.96
CA LEU A 57 4.34 3.27 -33.95
C LEU A 57 4.30 4.28 -35.10
N ASP A 58 4.53 3.83 -36.34
CA ASP A 58 4.15 4.63 -37.51
C ASP A 58 2.63 4.55 -37.73
N LEU A 59 2.06 5.67 -38.13
CA LEU A 59 0.63 5.75 -38.48
C LEU A 59 0.37 5.30 -39.93
N LYS A 60 1.29 5.50 -40.84
CA LYS A 60 1.11 5.22 -42.27
C LYS A 60 1.91 3.98 -42.66
N MET A 61 1.24 2.84 -42.62
CA MET A 61 1.79 1.56 -43.01
C MET A 61 0.83 0.81 -43.95
N PRO A 62 1.33 -0.07 -44.84
CA PRO A 62 0.48 -0.95 -45.61
C PRO A 62 -0.30 -1.94 -44.72
N GLY A 63 -1.59 -2.11 -45.02
CA GLY A 63 -2.47 -3.04 -44.30
C GLY A 63 -3.22 -2.37 -43.15
N LEU A 64 -2.99 -2.78 -41.89
CA LEU A 64 -3.68 -2.20 -40.76
C LEU A 64 -3.14 -0.80 -40.46
N ASP A 65 -4.03 0.19 -40.47
CA ASP A 65 -3.71 1.60 -40.18
C ASP A 65 -3.17 1.75 -38.76
N GLY A 66 -2.12 2.57 -38.56
CA GLY A 66 -1.50 2.80 -37.26
C GLY A 66 -2.45 3.38 -36.22
N ILE A 67 -3.43 4.17 -36.59
CA ILE A 67 -4.50 4.65 -35.67
C ILE A 67 -5.32 3.46 -35.13
N GLU A 68 -5.65 2.50 -35.99
CA GLU A 68 -6.36 1.29 -35.54
C GLU A 68 -5.48 0.40 -34.67
N VAL A 69 -4.17 0.32 -34.95
CA VAL A 69 -3.18 -0.37 -34.09
C VAL A 69 -3.15 0.29 -32.71
N LEU A 70 -3.06 1.62 -32.65
CA LEU A 70 -3.09 2.38 -31.40
C LEU A 70 -4.33 2.07 -30.57
N LYS A 71 -5.52 2.11 -31.17
CA LYS A 71 -6.79 1.78 -30.50
C LYS A 71 -6.78 0.36 -29.93
N ARG A 72 -6.29 -0.60 -30.68
CA ARG A 72 -6.21 -2.01 -30.23
C ARG A 72 -5.22 -2.18 -29.08
N ILE A 73 -4.05 -1.53 -29.15
CA ILE A 73 -3.08 -1.55 -28.03
C ILE A 73 -3.71 -0.99 -26.76
N GLN A 74 -4.37 0.16 -26.83
CA GLN A 74 -5.01 0.81 -25.70
C GLN A 74 -6.19 0.00 -25.12
N ALA A 75 -6.86 -0.79 -25.97
CA ALA A 75 -7.92 -1.71 -25.54
C ALA A 75 -7.36 -3.00 -24.87
N MET A 76 -6.18 -3.46 -25.26
CA MET A 76 -5.52 -4.63 -24.72
C MET A 76 -4.83 -4.34 -23.37
N ASP A 77 -4.04 -3.28 -23.33
CA ASP A 77 -3.30 -2.89 -22.13
C ASP A 77 -3.02 -1.38 -22.15
N LYS A 78 -3.63 -0.65 -21.21
CA LYS A 78 -3.47 0.81 -21.08
C LYS A 78 -2.12 1.22 -20.49
N ASP A 79 -1.37 0.28 -19.91
CA ASP A 79 -0.05 0.54 -19.34
C ASP A 79 1.05 0.57 -20.39
N ILE A 80 0.77 0.08 -21.61
CA ILE A 80 1.71 0.17 -22.73
C ILE A 80 1.75 1.62 -23.23
N LEU A 81 2.94 2.22 -23.18
CA LEU A 81 3.14 3.58 -23.67
C LEU A 81 3.41 3.57 -25.19
N VAL A 82 2.50 4.16 -25.96
CA VAL A 82 2.64 4.25 -27.42
C VAL A 82 3.18 5.63 -27.80
N ILE A 83 4.35 5.66 -28.43
CA ILE A 83 4.97 6.86 -29.02
C ILE A 83 4.76 6.77 -30.52
N VAL A 84 4.02 7.71 -31.07
CA VAL A 84 3.75 7.77 -32.50
C VAL A 84 4.92 8.42 -33.23
N ILE A 85 5.42 7.80 -34.33
CA ILE A 85 6.50 8.33 -35.17
C ILE A 85 6.03 8.30 -36.61
N THR A 86 5.76 9.45 -37.24
CA THR A 86 5.19 9.46 -38.59
C THR A 86 5.65 10.64 -39.45
N GLY A 87 5.76 10.40 -40.75
CA GLY A 87 6.02 11.46 -41.74
C GLY A 87 4.80 12.35 -42.03
N TYR A 88 3.61 11.93 -41.63
CA TYR A 88 2.37 12.70 -41.80
C TYR A 88 2.02 13.49 -40.56
N ALA A 89 2.98 14.30 -40.11
CA ALA A 89 2.88 15.09 -38.89
C ALA A 89 2.08 16.37 -39.10
N THR A 90 0.75 16.29 -39.12
CA THR A 90 -0.12 17.47 -39.02
C THR A 90 -0.58 17.67 -37.59
N VAL A 91 -1.01 18.88 -37.26
CA VAL A 91 -1.56 19.19 -35.94
C VAL A 91 -2.78 18.31 -35.66
N GLU A 92 -3.60 18.06 -36.65
CA GLU A 92 -4.80 17.24 -36.57
C GLU A 92 -4.47 15.78 -36.22
N THR A 93 -3.49 15.16 -36.91
CA THR A 93 -3.09 13.77 -36.66
C THR A 93 -2.43 13.61 -35.31
N ALA A 94 -1.65 14.59 -34.85
CA ALA A 94 -1.07 14.58 -33.53
C ALA A 94 -2.16 14.67 -32.42
N ILE A 95 -3.13 15.58 -32.59
CA ILE A 95 -4.24 15.72 -31.62
C ILE A 95 -5.08 14.44 -31.60
N GLU A 96 -5.35 13.82 -32.74
CA GLU A 96 -6.12 12.57 -32.82
C GLU A 96 -5.39 11.44 -32.11
N ALA A 97 -4.11 11.24 -32.37
CA ALA A 97 -3.30 10.22 -31.70
C ALA A 97 -3.27 10.41 -30.17
N MET A 98 -3.08 11.65 -29.72
CA MET A 98 -3.08 11.95 -28.27
C MET A 98 -4.44 11.69 -27.62
N LYS A 99 -5.56 12.04 -28.29
CA LYS A 99 -6.92 11.73 -27.82
C LYS A 99 -7.20 10.23 -27.73
N LEU A 100 -6.56 9.43 -28.57
CA LEU A 100 -6.66 7.97 -28.59
C LEU A 100 -5.71 7.29 -27.60
N GLY A 101 -4.95 8.05 -26.80
CA GLY A 101 -4.10 7.51 -25.75
C GLY A 101 -2.63 7.33 -26.14
N ALA A 102 -2.16 7.95 -27.24
CA ALA A 102 -0.72 8.01 -27.47
C ALA A 102 -0.02 8.76 -26.32
N TYR A 103 1.15 8.27 -25.94
CA TYR A 103 1.95 8.91 -24.90
C TYR A 103 2.65 10.16 -25.39
N ASP A 104 3.20 10.09 -26.62
CA ASP A 104 3.91 11.20 -27.26
C ASP A 104 3.87 11.04 -28.79
N PHE A 105 4.34 12.07 -29.50
CA PHE A 105 4.32 12.14 -30.97
C PHE A 105 5.65 12.70 -31.47
N ILE A 106 6.29 12.03 -32.45
CA ILE A 106 7.56 12.40 -33.06
C ILE A 106 7.39 12.51 -34.57
N PRO A 107 7.57 13.70 -35.21
CA PRO A 107 7.54 13.82 -36.64
C PRO A 107 8.78 13.22 -37.31
N LYS A 108 8.62 12.54 -38.46
CA LYS A 108 9.73 12.15 -39.36
C LYS A 108 10.04 13.30 -40.33
N PRO A 109 11.31 13.57 -40.65
CA PRO A 109 12.52 12.97 -40.07
C PRO A 109 12.78 13.50 -38.66
N PHE A 110 13.29 12.64 -37.78
CA PHE A 110 13.61 13.01 -36.41
C PHE A 110 15.12 12.87 -36.12
N GLU A 111 15.62 13.70 -35.21
CA GLU A 111 16.97 13.58 -34.69
C GLU A 111 17.06 12.48 -33.62
N PRO A 112 18.20 11.75 -33.56
CA PRO A 112 18.41 10.72 -32.55
C PRO A 112 18.19 11.21 -31.12
N ASP A 113 18.53 12.45 -30.80
CA ASP A 113 18.40 13.02 -29.46
C ASP A 113 16.94 13.28 -29.10
N HIS A 114 16.10 13.62 -30.08
CA HIS A 114 14.66 13.77 -29.85
C HIS A 114 14.02 12.42 -29.42
N LEU A 115 14.33 11.33 -30.15
CA LEU A 115 13.87 10.00 -29.79
C LEU A 115 14.36 9.61 -28.40
N ARG A 116 15.64 9.87 -28.05
CA ARG A 116 16.19 9.59 -26.72
C ARG A 116 15.43 10.31 -25.61
N ILE A 117 15.16 11.60 -25.78
CA ILE A 117 14.43 12.41 -24.78
C ILE A 117 13.04 11.82 -24.51
N VAL A 118 12.28 11.52 -25.58
CA VAL A 118 10.91 11.01 -25.45
C VAL A 118 10.89 9.62 -24.82
N VAL A 119 11.79 8.72 -25.24
CA VAL A 119 11.87 7.36 -24.69
C VAL A 119 12.34 7.37 -23.24
N ASN A 120 13.29 8.23 -22.85
CA ASN A 120 13.71 8.39 -21.46
C ASN A 120 12.55 8.87 -20.57
N ARG A 121 11.73 9.80 -21.05
CA ARG A 121 10.52 10.25 -20.34
C ARG A 121 9.51 9.12 -20.16
N ALA A 122 9.31 8.31 -21.20
CA ALA A 122 8.45 7.14 -21.14
C ALA A 122 8.98 6.09 -20.13
N GLN A 123 10.29 5.83 -20.15
CA GLN A 123 10.96 4.95 -19.18
C GLN A 123 10.74 5.41 -17.75
N GLU A 124 10.97 6.70 -17.49
CA GLU A 124 10.82 7.26 -16.15
C GLU A 124 9.36 7.18 -15.66
N LYS A 125 8.38 7.45 -16.53
CA LYS A 125 6.97 7.27 -16.21
C LYS A 125 6.65 5.83 -15.80
N LEU A 126 7.14 4.83 -16.56
CA LEU A 126 6.93 3.42 -16.25
C LEU A 126 7.60 3.05 -14.93
N ARG A 127 8.83 3.51 -14.69
CA ARG A 127 9.58 3.25 -13.45
C ARG A 127 8.80 3.78 -12.23
N LEU A 128 8.33 5.01 -12.29
CA LEU A 128 7.56 5.62 -11.20
C LEU A 128 6.22 4.92 -10.97
N ALA A 129 5.53 4.51 -12.03
CA ALA A 129 4.27 3.76 -11.92
C ALA A 129 4.48 2.40 -11.23
N TRP A 130 5.51 1.64 -11.62
CA TRP A 130 5.84 0.35 -10.98
C TRP A 130 6.30 0.48 -9.54
N GLU A 131 7.08 1.54 -9.23
CA GLU A 131 7.50 1.83 -7.86
C GLU A 131 6.31 2.17 -6.97
N ALA A 132 5.39 3.00 -7.46
CA ALA A 132 4.16 3.34 -6.74
C ALA A 132 3.28 2.09 -6.49
N GLU A 133 3.11 1.22 -7.49
CA GLU A 133 2.36 -0.03 -7.36
C GLU A 133 3.01 -0.97 -6.32
N ARG A 134 4.34 -1.10 -6.36
CA ARG A 134 5.10 -1.91 -5.40
C ARG A 134 4.91 -1.41 -3.97
N LEU A 135 5.10 -0.09 -3.75
CA LEU A 135 4.94 0.52 -2.43
C LEU A 135 3.51 0.37 -1.90
N GLU A 136 2.51 0.48 -2.76
CA GLU A 136 1.12 0.25 -2.37
C GLU A 136 0.86 -1.21 -1.96
N GLN A 137 1.43 -2.17 -2.68
CA GLN A 137 1.33 -3.59 -2.33
C GLN A 137 2.03 -3.90 -1.00
N GLU A 138 3.23 -3.36 -0.78
CA GLU A 138 3.96 -3.50 0.47
C GLU A 138 3.16 -2.90 1.63
N ARG A 139 2.61 -1.70 1.46
CA ARG A 139 1.75 -1.05 2.45
C ARG A 139 0.53 -1.89 2.81
N ARG A 140 -0.17 -2.43 1.80
CA ARG A 140 -1.34 -3.30 2.01
C ARG A 140 -0.99 -4.56 2.79
N ARG A 141 0.14 -5.20 2.49
CA ARG A 141 0.62 -6.38 3.23
C ARG A 141 0.91 -6.04 4.69
N THR A 142 1.67 -4.97 4.94
CA THR A 142 2.00 -4.53 6.30
C THR A 142 0.75 -4.23 7.12
N LEU A 143 -0.26 -3.56 6.54
CA LEU A 143 -1.52 -3.28 7.23
C LEU A 143 -2.30 -4.56 7.54
N ALA A 144 -2.35 -5.53 6.63
CA ALA A 144 -3.00 -6.82 6.86
C ALA A 144 -2.30 -7.64 7.95
N ASP A 145 -0.96 -7.62 7.99
CA ASP A 145 -0.17 -8.29 9.01
C ASP A 145 -0.42 -7.66 10.39
N LEU A 146 -0.44 -6.32 10.47
CA LEU A 146 -0.75 -5.59 11.69
C LEU A 146 -2.17 -5.87 12.21
N ASP A 147 -3.15 -5.94 11.32
CA ASP A 147 -4.53 -6.25 11.69
C ASP A 147 -4.66 -7.68 12.23
N THR A 148 -3.97 -8.62 11.59
CA THR A 148 -3.89 -10.02 12.05
C THR A 148 -3.25 -10.11 13.44
N GLU A 149 -2.13 -9.43 13.66
CA GLU A 149 -1.42 -9.44 14.94
C GLU A 149 -2.26 -8.79 16.05
N LYS A 150 -2.89 -7.64 15.75
CA LYS A 150 -3.83 -6.97 16.66
C LYS A 150 -4.99 -7.89 17.06
N SER A 151 -5.58 -8.61 16.08
CA SER A 151 -6.66 -9.56 16.34
C SER A 151 -6.20 -10.72 17.19
N ARG A 152 -4.99 -11.26 16.96
CA ARG A 152 -4.40 -12.32 17.76
C ARG A 152 -4.21 -11.89 19.22
N VAL A 153 -3.58 -10.72 19.45
CA VAL A 153 -3.37 -10.17 20.81
C VAL A 153 -4.71 -9.99 21.51
N ARG A 154 -5.69 -9.43 20.81
CA ARG A 154 -7.04 -9.23 21.35
C ARG A 154 -7.67 -10.56 21.77
N THR A 155 -7.62 -11.58 20.92
CA THR A 155 -8.17 -12.92 21.23
C THR A 155 -7.49 -13.54 22.47
N ILE A 156 -6.17 -13.37 22.59
CA ILE A 156 -5.44 -13.85 23.77
C ILE A 156 -5.96 -13.17 25.03
N ILE A 157 -6.06 -11.84 25.03
CA ILE A 157 -6.52 -11.09 26.20
C ILE A 157 -7.99 -11.42 26.53
N GLU A 158 -8.85 -11.60 25.53
CA GLU A 158 -10.25 -11.98 25.71
C GLU A 158 -10.42 -13.40 26.26
N SER A 159 -9.45 -14.29 26.04
CA SER A 159 -9.47 -15.67 26.55
C SER A 159 -8.81 -15.84 27.94
N LEU A 160 -8.19 -14.81 28.49
CA LEU A 160 -7.58 -14.88 29.83
C LEU A 160 -8.67 -15.09 30.90
N PRO A 161 -8.42 -15.98 31.86
CA PRO A 161 -9.34 -16.18 33.02
C PRO A 161 -9.30 -15.01 34.00
N ASN A 162 -8.22 -14.24 34.01
CA ASN A 162 -8.02 -13.09 34.88
C ASN A 162 -8.72 -11.86 34.27
N GLY A 163 -9.31 -11.02 35.14
CA GLY A 163 -9.91 -9.76 34.69
C GLY A 163 -8.83 -8.76 34.25
N VAL A 164 -8.90 -8.27 33.04
CA VAL A 164 -7.97 -7.26 32.52
C VAL A 164 -8.73 -6.00 32.16
N VAL A 165 -8.31 -4.86 32.71
CA VAL A 165 -8.79 -3.54 32.32
C VAL A 165 -7.63 -2.62 32.00
N VAL A 166 -7.80 -1.80 30.97
CA VAL A 166 -6.81 -0.81 30.52
C VAL A 166 -7.44 0.57 30.54
N THR A 167 -6.73 1.54 31.10
CA THR A 167 -7.15 2.95 31.15
C THR A 167 -6.20 3.82 30.32
N ASN A 168 -6.68 4.97 29.88
CA ASN A 168 -5.83 6.04 29.37
C ASN A 168 -5.24 6.88 30.51
N THR A 169 -4.44 7.89 30.18
CA THR A 169 -3.82 8.82 31.15
C THR A 169 -4.81 9.62 31.98
N GLN A 170 -6.08 9.70 31.58
CA GLN A 170 -7.17 10.37 32.27
C GLN A 170 -7.98 9.42 33.18
N GLY A 171 -7.60 8.13 33.23
CA GLY A 171 -8.31 7.12 34.00
C GLY A 171 -9.60 6.59 33.35
N GLN A 172 -9.85 6.93 32.10
CA GLN A 172 -10.98 6.38 31.33
C GLN A 172 -10.63 4.97 30.83
N VAL A 173 -11.57 4.05 30.96
CA VAL A 173 -11.43 2.66 30.51
C VAL A 173 -11.46 2.60 28.99
N VAL A 174 -10.36 2.21 28.39
CA VAL A 174 -10.24 2.03 26.91
C VAL A 174 -10.45 0.58 26.49
N PHE A 175 -10.25 -0.37 27.41
CA PHE A 175 -10.46 -1.79 27.15
C PHE A 175 -10.77 -2.53 28.46
N MET A 176 -11.66 -3.53 28.40
CA MET A 176 -11.85 -4.54 29.44
C MET A 176 -12.20 -5.89 28.81
N ASN A 177 -11.60 -6.96 29.31
CA ASN A 177 -11.89 -8.30 28.82
C ASN A 177 -13.18 -8.89 29.44
N PRO A 178 -13.72 -10.00 28.90
CA PRO A 178 -14.91 -10.65 29.44
C PRO A 178 -14.76 -11.09 30.92
N ALA A 179 -13.57 -11.56 31.30
CA ALA A 179 -13.31 -12.00 32.68
C ALA A 179 -13.40 -10.83 33.67
N PHE A 180 -12.97 -9.63 33.33
CA PHE A 180 -13.12 -8.42 34.16
C PHE A 180 -14.59 -8.14 34.45
N ARG A 181 -15.46 -8.19 33.42
CA ARG A 181 -16.90 -7.99 33.61
C ARG A 181 -17.51 -9.05 34.52
N TRP A 182 -17.14 -10.32 34.27
CA TRP A 182 -17.64 -11.44 35.05
C TRP A 182 -17.19 -11.39 36.53
N LEU A 183 -15.93 -11.05 36.78
CA LEU A 183 -15.41 -10.97 38.16
C LEU A 183 -16.09 -9.86 38.98
N LEU A 184 -16.53 -8.80 38.35
CA LEU A 184 -17.17 -7.65 39.01
C LEU A 184 -18.70 -7.65 38.87
N ASP A 185 -19.28 -8.74 38.39
CA ASP A 185 -20.72 -8.87 38.17
C ASP A 185 -21.32 -7.74 37.29
N LEU A 186 -20.54 -7.21 36.34
CA LEU A 186 -20.96 -6.20 35.38
C LEU A 186 -21.77 -6.83 34.24
N ASP A 187 -22.64 -6.02 33.61
CA ASP A 187 -23.34 -6.45 32.40
C ASP A 187 -22.34 -6.88 31.30
N PRO A 188 -22.51 -8.05 30.68
CA PRO A 188 -21.67 -8.50 29.57
C PRO A 188 -21.51 -7.48 28.43
N GLU A 189 -22.55 -6.65 28.18
CA GLU A 189 -22.55 -5.62 27.17
C GLU A 189 -22.14 -4.23 27.73
N CYS A 190 -21.69 -4.15 28.98
CA CYS A 190 -21.25 -2.90 29.60
C CYS A 190 -20.18 -2.22 28.71
N PRO A 191 -20.43 -0.99 28.20
CA PRO A 191 -19.51 -0.31 27.30
C PRO A 191 -18.26 0.16 28.06
N SER A 192 -17.10 0.17 27.38
CA SER A 192 -15.93 0.92 27.82
C SER A 192 -16.09 2.42 27.50
N GLY A 193 -15.29 3.28 28.14
CA GLY A 193 -15.26 4.72 27.85
C GLY A 193 -15.56 5.62 29.05
N ASN A 194 -16.16 5.09 30.10
CA ASN A 194 -16.36 5.83 31.37
C ASN A 194 -15.08 5.82 32.22
N GLN A 195 -15.07 6.64 33.26
CA GLN A 195 -14.04 6.64 34.28
C GLN A 195 -14.02 5.28 35.02
N ILE A 196 -12.86 4.89 35.50
CA ILE A 196 -12.66 3.59 36.18
C ILE A 196 -13.55 3.41 37.43
N ASP A 197 -13.87 4.50 38.11
CA ASP A 197 -14.77 4.52 39.27
C ASP A 197 -16.22 4.11 38.96
N ALA A 198 -16.62 4.23 37.70
CA ALA A 198 -17.93 3.73 37.26
C ALA A 198 -18.01 2.19 37.19
N TYR A 199 -16.88 1.48 37.24
CA TYR A 199 -16.79 0.04 37.11
C TYR A 199 -16.28 -0.66 38.37
N LEU A 200 -15.49 0.02 39.18
CA LEU A 200 -14.89 -0.52 40.40
C LEU A 200 -15.54 0.12 41.64
N PRO A 201 -16.03 -0.68 42.59
CA PRO A 201 -16.69 -0.16 43.78
C PRO A 201 -15.73 0.35 44.86
N GLU A 202 -14.41 0.30 44.63
CA GLU A 202 -13.39 0.54 45.65
C GLU A 202 -12.59 1.82 45.35
N ASP A 203 -12.82 2.88 46.13
CA ASP A 203 -12.22 4.21 45.94
C ASP A 203 -10.67 4.17 46.04
N GLY A 204 -10.11 3.32 46.89
CA GLY A 204 -8.66 3.19 47.07
C GLY A 204 -7.98 2.63 45.86
N LEU A 205 -8.58 1.61 45.25
CA LEU A 205 -8.10 1.02 43.99
C LEU A 205 -8.25 2.01 42.82
N CYS A 206 -9.36 2.72 42.74
CA CYS A 206 -9.56 3.75 41.70
C CYS A 206 -8.49 4.86 41.76
N LYS A 207 -8.14 5.31 42.98
CA LYS A 207 -7.06 6.30 43.16
C LYS A 207 -5.71 5.75 42.74
N LEU A 208 -5.39 4.50 43.11
CA LEU A 208 -4.15 3.85 42.69
C LEU A 208 -4.06 3.74 41.14
N ILE A 209 -5.14 3.32 40.50
CA ILE A 209 -5.18 3.23 39.02
C ILE A 209 -4.97 4.60 38.38
N MET A 210 -5.57 5.65 38.94
CA MET A 210 -5.36 7.02 38.47
C MET A 210 -3.90 7.47 38.63
N GLU A 211 -3.26 7.14 39.74
CA GLU A 211 -1.85 7.46 39.99
C GLU A 211 -0.92 6.74 39.02
N ILE A 212 -1.15 5.44 38.77
CA ILE A 212 -0.42 4.66 37.76
C ILE A 212 -0.65 5.25 36.36
N SER A 213 -1.89 5.57 35.99
CA SER A 213 -2.25 6.17 34.69
C SER A 213 -1.55 7.50 34.44
N GLN A 214 -1.25 8.25 35.51
CA GLN A 214 -0.50 9.52 35.45
C GLN A 214 1.03 9.33 35.48
N GLY A 215 1.53 8.07 35.54
CA GLY A 215 2.95 7.77 35.53
C GLY A 215 3.67 7.93 36.88
N LYS A 216 2.96 7.93 38.00
CA LYS A 216 3.59 8.02 39.34
C LYS A 216 4.33 6.75 39.75
N HIS A 217 4.02 5.59 39.18
CA HIS A 217 4.64 4.29 39.47
C HIS A 217 5.24 3.74 38.16
N VAL A 218 6.50 4.11 37.87
CA VAL A 218 7.17 3.74 36.59
C VAL A 218 8.14 2.56 36.79
N ASP A 219 8.58 2.29 38.03
CA ASP A 219 9.51 1.20 38.33
C ASP A 219 8.77 -0.13 38.41
N TYR A 220 9.15 -1.09 37.58
CA TYR A 220 8.56 -2.42 37.52
C TYR A 220 8.78 -3.27 38.77
N ASP A 221 9.76 -2.93 39.61
CA ASP A 221 10.10 -3.67 40.84
C ASP A 221 9.14 -3.39 42.01
N ASP A 222 8.37 -2.29 41.95
CA ASP A 222 7.38 -1.91 42.95
C ASP A 222 5.97 -1.89 42.37
N ILE A 223 5.49 -3.08 41.94
CA ILE A 223 4.14 -3.23 41.37
C ILE A 223 3.12 -3.17 42.52
N PRO A 224 2.29 -2.11 42.60
CA PRO A 224 1.30 -2.02 43.65
C PRO A 224 0.23 -3.11 43.49
N THR A 225 -0.03 -3.81 44.61
CA THR A 225 -1.11 -4.77 44.71
C THR A 225 -2.16 -4.27 45.68
N TYR A 226 -3.42 -4.53 45.35
CA TYR A 226 -4.54 -4.11 46.20
C TYR A 226 -5.54 -5.25 46.31
N GLU A 227 -5.90 -5.61 47.56
CA GLU A 227 -6.88 -6.65 47.85
C GLU A 227 -8.20 -5.98 48.25
N PHE A 228 -9.32 -6.40 47.66
CA PHE A 228 -10.64 -5.87 48.00
C PHE A 228 -11.73 -6.94 47.93
N ALA A 229 -12.79 -6.73 48.69
CA ALA A 229 -13.94 -7.62 48.71
C ALA A 229 -14.97 -7.19 47.67
N VAL A 230 -15.43 -8.12 46.82
CA VAL A 230 -16.55 -7.92 45.90
C VAL A 230 -17.86 -8.32 46.57
N SER A 231 -17.80 -9.31 47.49
CA SER A 231 -18.92 -9.76 48.34
C SER A 231 -18.38 -10.33 49.65
N ASP A 232 -19.27 -10.68 50.59
CA ASP A 232 -18.91 -11.20 51.92
C ASP A 232 -17.98 -12.45 51.91
N GLN A 233 -17.91 -13.15 50.77
CA GLN A 233 -17.10 -14.38 50.63
C GLN A 233 -16.14 -14.37 49.45
N ARG A 234 -16.05 -13.25 48.69
CA ARG A 234 -15.22 -13.19 47.46
C ARG A 234 -14.28 -11.98 47.52
N TYR A 235 -12.99 -12.27 47.61
CA TYR A 235 -11.92 -11.29 47.54
C TYR A 235 -11.22 -11.39 46.21
N LEU A 236 -10.84 -10.24 45.67
CA LEU A 236 -10.04 -10.14 44.46
C LEU A 236 -8.74 -9.40 44.77
N MET A 237 -7.67 -9.83 44.11
CA MET A 237 -6.39 -9.13 44.12
C MET A 237 -6.21 -8.37 42.82
N ALA A 238 -5.98 -7.09 42.92
CA ALA A 238 -5.69 -6.21 41.82
C ALA A 238 -4.19 -5.91 41.76
N ARG A 239 -3.60 -6.06 40.55
CA ARG A 239 -2.22 -5.68 40.28
C ARG A 239 -2.18 -4.71 39.12
N GLY A 240 -1.72 -3.48 39.40
CA GLY A 240 -1.67 -2.40 38.39
C GLY A 240 -0.27 -2.19 37.86
N GLN A 241 -0.15 -1.94 36.56
CA GLN A 241 1.11 -1.61 35.90
C GLN A 241 0.90 -0.45 34.92
N PRO A 242 1.90 0.46 34.72
CA PRO A 242 1.82 1.49 33.70
C PRO A 242 1.94 0.89 32.30
N VAL A 243 1.17 1.39 31.37
CA VAL A 243 1.35 1.16 29.94
C VAL A 243 2.32 2.20 29.41
N LEU A 244 3.47 1.77 28.90
CA LEU A 244 4.51 2.67 28.41
C LEU A 244 4.55 2.66 26.86
N GLY A 245 4.66 3.82 26.28
CA GLY A 245 4.92 4.02 24.85
C GLY A 245 6.40 3.79 24.50
N GLU A 246 6.74 3.90 23.21
CA GLU A 246 8.09 3.68 22.69
C GLU A 246 9.15 4.61 23.32
N ARG A 247 8.75 5.82 23.73
CA ARG A 247 9.63 6.81 24.39
C ARG A 247 9.57 6.75 25.91
N LYS A 248 9.02 5.65 26.46
CA LYS A 248 8.77 5.45 27.88
C LYS A 248 7.80 6.48 28.50
N GLU A 249 7.03 7.16 27.67
CA GLU A 249 5.91 7.97 28.16
C GLU A 249 4.78 7.06 28.68
N CYS A 250 4.14 7.47 29.78
CA CYS A 250 2.97 6.74 30.29
C CYS A 250 1.76 6.98 29.39
N LEU A 251 1.16 5.93 28.87
CA LEU A 251 -0.04 5.95 28.03
C LEU A 251 -1.31 5.60 28.83
N GLY A 252 -1.17 5.15 30.06
CA GLY A 252 -2.26 4.72 30.91
C GLY A 252 -1.85 3.65 31.89
N ALA A 253 -2.80 2.87 32.38
CA ALA A 253 -2.56 1.73 33.26
C ALA A 253 -3.23 0.46 32.73
N VAL A 254 -2.63 -0.68 32.99
CA VAL A 254 -3.27 -1.99 32.91
C VAL A 254 -3.40 -2.58 34.30
N VAL A 255 -4.56 -3.13 34.59
CA VAL A 255 -4.85 -3.76 35.89
C VAL A 255 -5.36 -5.16 35.65
N ASN A 256 -4.76 -6.11 36.35
CA ASN A 256 -5.16 -7.51 36.40
C ASN A 256 -5.90 -7.79 37.70
N LEU A 257 -7.02 -8.50 37.61
CA LEU A 257 -7.80 -9.01 38.74
C LEU A 257 -7.71 -10.53 38.76
N GLU A 258 -7.40 -11.05 39.94
CA GLU A 258 -7.34 -12.49 40.21
C GLU A 258 -8.28 -12.86 41.37
#